data_d6ce888f3eaf7e6df64a2ffb93f79267
#
_entry.id   d6ce888f3eaf7e6df64a2ffb93f79267
#
_cell.length_a   1.000
_cell.length_b   1.000
_cell.length_c   1.000
_cell.angle_alpha   90.00
_cell.angle_beta   90.00
_cell.angle_gamma   90.00
#
_symmetry.space_group_name_H-M   'P 1'
#
loop_
_entity.id
_entity.type
_entity.pdbx_description
1 polymer ?
#
loop_
_entity_poly.entity_id
_entity_poly.type
_entity_poly.pdbx_seq_one_letter_code
_entity_poly.pdbx_strand_id
1 'polypeptide(L)'
;MKSVRLWLASAALLYFLLARAGMALLSLEPDNLSLLWLPAGIGVVMWQRAQWQAFPWIFAASFLANLDGMMLVQLPWALLHVSIAALADSLLPWLAVTMLQRHLPDGLHTVKGLFPFVLYVCLFPAAVAAGAIVLNLVAGGYITWSDVPLTARMLLLADSLGVLLVYPIYHAFRAPVWPQAFDFAWSLVPAVLLLEVIYLAFSSMPGLIHLLTPFFLYLALSDRNREMLGLLLLVVVAILYKSTGGLGPFAVASPSEGLFLLMTFIFVLTLIALSLMLHKQELQSSVTSRDLWRRRAGIDELTGLSNRYIFMPILEAELGRTLRHKRAFSLAMLDIDHFKQINDSRGHMFGDKVLKALAQFMQNEMRTIDVLCRFGGEEFCILLPETSLNFAAYAMERLRERLATEGLNVDGERMRVTVSIGLVSFNGGDDTQEALLKRADQLLYAAKHGGRNRMLSEMPAAADLDAAAS
;
A
#
# COMPACT_ATOMS: atom_id res chain seq x y z
N MET A 1 16.26 13.04 24.14
CA MET A 1 17.72 13.08 23.87
C MET A 1 18.43 11.74 24.11
N LYS A 2 18.27 11.06 25.26
CA LYS A 2 18.94 9.75 25.50
C LYS A 2 18.58 8.68 24.45
N SER A 3 17.32 8.55 24.02
CA SER A 3 16.87 7.58 23.03
C SER A 3 17.47 7.79 21.63
N VAL A 4 17.66 9.05 21.20
CA VAL A 4 18.27 9.36 19.89
C VAL A 4 19.76 9.02 19.90
N ARG A 5 20.49 9.31 20.97
CA ARG A 5 21.92 8.98 21.07
C ARG A 5 22.16 7.46 21.09
N LEU A 6 21.33 6.71 21.82
CA LEU A 6 21.41 5.24 21.86
C LEU A 6 21.15 4.65 20.46
N TRP A 7 20.13 5.18 19.76
CA TRP A 7 19.85 4.76 18.41
C TRP A 7 20.99 5.08 17.43
N LEU A 8 21.58 6.30 17.53
CA LEU A 8 22.74 6.67 16.70
C LEU A 8 23.95 5.77 16.97
N ALA A 9 24.23 5.43 18.23
CA ALA A 9 25.29 4.51 18.57
C ALA A 9 25.07 3.11 17.98
N SER A 10 23.84 2.58 18.05
CA SER A 10 23.49 1.28 17.46
C SER A 10 23.60 1.32 15.93
N ALA A 11 23.15 2.40 15.30
CA ALA A 11 23.25 2.57 13.85
C ALA A 11 24.70 2.74 13.37
N ALA A 12 25.55 3.45 14.13
CA ALA A 12 26.97 3.58 13.85
C ALA A 12 27.71 2.25 14.01
N LEU A 13 27.36 1.46 15.03
CA LEU A 13 27.88 0.11 15.17
C LEU A 13 27.46 -0.77 13.97
N LEU A 14 26.21 -0.71 13.54
CA LEU A 14 25.75 -1.43 12.36
C LEU A 14 26.48 -0.96 11.10
N TYR A 15 26.68 0.36 10.93
CA TYR A 15 27.47 0.94 9.85
C TYR A 15 28.86 0.32 9.82
N PHE A 16 29.57 0.35 10.96
CA PHE A 16 30.90 -0.20 11.09
C PHE A 16 30.98 -1.70 10.76
N LEU A 17 30.05 -2.49 11.33
CA LEU A 17 30.01 -3.94 11.08
C LEU A 17 29.74 -4.27 9.61
N LEU A 18 28.81 -3.56 8.96
CA LEU A 18 28.51 -3.73 7.53
C LEU A 18 29.68 -3.27 6.65
N ALA A 19 30.39 -2.20 7.02
CA ALA A 19 31.58 -1.76 6.31
C ALA A 19 32.67 -2.83 6.37
N ARG A 20 32.97 -3.37 7.56
CA ARG A 20 33.95 -4.44 7.74
C ARG A 20 33.57 -5.73 7.03
N ALA A 21 32.30 -6.12 7.11
CA ALA A 21 31.79 -7.28 6.39
C ALA A 21 31.86 -7.08 4.86
N GLY A 22 31.52 -5.90 4.35
CA GLY A 22 31.63 -5.57 2.93
C GLY A 22 33.07 -5.67 2.42
N MET A 23 34.03 -5.10 3.14
CA MET A 23 35.42 -5.20 2.80
C MET A 23 35.97 -6.62 2.92
N ALA A 24 35.52 -7.43 3.90
CA ALA A 24 36.05 -8.78 4.08
C ALA A 24 35.43 -9.81 3.11
N LEU A 25 34.16 -9.63 2.73
CA LEU A 25 33.39 -10.65 2.00
C LEU A 25 33.08 -10.28 0.55
N LEU A 26 33.05 -8.97 0.25
CA LEU A 26 32.55 -8.45 -1.04
C LEU A 26 33.60 -7.53 -1.70
N SER A 27 34.88 -7.63 -1.34
CA SER A 27 35.94 -6.86 -1.96
C SER A 27 36.68 -7.67 -3.01
N LEU A 28 37.33 -6.94 -3.91
CA LEU A 28 38.24 -7.48 -4.91
C LEU A 28 39.65 -7.23 -4.50
N GLU A 29 40.47 -8.25 -4.54
CA GLU A 29 41.92 -8.12 -4.43
C GLU A 29 42.55 -7.65 -5.76
N PRO A 30 43.63 -6.84 -5.77
CA PRO A 30 44.39 -6.40 -4.59
C PRO A 30 43.87 -5.11 -3.93
N ASP A 31 42.90 -4.42 -4.51
CA ASP A 31 42.56 -3.03 -4.18
C ASP A 31 41.61 -2.89 -2.98
N ASN A 32 41.11 -4.00 -2.39
CA ASN A 32 40.16 -4.04 -1.28
C ASN A 32 38.89 -3.18 -1.50
N LEU A 33 38.51 -2.97 -2.76
CA LEU A 33 37.31 -2.20 -3.11
C LEU A 33 36.07 -3.06 -2.94
N SER A 34 35.20 -2.65 -2.02
CA SER A 34 33.90 -3.35 -1.81
C SER A 34 32.94 -3.14 -2.98
N LEU A 35 32.34 -4.23 -3.47
CA LEU A 35 31.36 -4.22 -4.54
C LEU A 35 30.00 -3.69 -4.08
N LEU A 36 29.73 -3.62 -2.78
CA LEU A 36 28.50 -3.13 -2.19
C LEU A 36 28.79 -2.37 -0.90
N TRP A 37 28.46 -1.08 -0.88
CA TRP A 37 28.68 -0.25 0.29
C TRP A 37 27.34 0.07 1.01
N LEU A 38 26.79 -0.93 1.71
CA LEU A 38 25.57 -0.76 2.53
C LEU A 38 25.66 0.36 3.56
N PRO A 39 26.85 0.68 4.13
CA PRO A 39 27.04 1.84 5.01
C PRO A 39 26.53 3.16 4.44
N ALA A 40 26.64 3.41 3.12
CA ALA A 40 26.10 4.61 2.50
C ALA A 40 24.60 4.77 2.76
N GLY A 41 23.83 3.69 2.58
CA GLY A 41 22.39 3.70 2.86
C GLY A 41 22.06 3.86 4.35
N ILE A 42 22.83 3.21 5.26
CA ILE A 42 22.69 3.41 6.71
C ILE A 42 22.96 4.87 7.07
N GLY A 43 24.00 5.48 6.51
CA GLY A 43 24.33 6.89 6.69
C GLY A 43 23.18 7.82 6.28
N VAL A 44 22.53 7.55 5.13
CA VAL A 44 21.36 8.31 4.66
C VAL A 44 20.22 8.22 5.67
N VAL A 45 19.93 7.05 6.20
CA VAL A 45 18.90 6.83 7.24
C VAL A 45 19.28 7.57 8.54
N MET A 46 20.55 7.53 8.95
CA MET A 46 21.05 8.25 10.13
C MET A 46 20.88 9.75 9.97
N TRP A 47 21.26 10.28 8.80
CA TRP A 47 21.15 11.70 8.51
C TRP A 47 19.71 12.17 8.41
N GLN A 48 18.83 11.43 7.75
CA GLN A 48 17.42 11.74 7.65
C GLN A 48 16.74 11.84 9.03
N ARG A 49 17.18 11.02 9.99
CA ARG A 49 16.57 10.96 11.31
C ARG A 49 17.15 11.94 12.32
N ALA A 50 18.44 12.22 12.26
CA ALA A 50 19.16 12.95 13.29
C ALA A 50 19.93 14.18 12.75
N GLN A 51 19.90 14.42 11.44
CA GLN A 51 20.58 15.55 10.78
C GLN A 51 22.05 15.66 11.23
N TRP A 52 22.52 16.86 11.57
CA TRP A 52 23.90 17.12 11.99
C TRP A 52 24.38 16.30 13.19
N GLN A 53 23.48 15.79 14.01
CA GLN A 53 23.86 14.90 15.12
C GLN A 53 24.38 13.53 14.62
N ALA A 54 24.06 13.12 13.38
CA ALA A 54 24.54 11.88 12.77
C ALA A 54 26.00 11.99 12.32
N PHE A 55 26.47 13.18 11.93
CA PHE A 55 27.81 13.39 11.35
C PHE A 55 28.94 12.77 12.17
N PRO A 56 29.14 13.06 13.47
CA PRO A 56 30.25 12.51 14.23
C PRO A 56 30.23 10.98 14.34
N TRP A 57 29.04 10.40 14.34
CA TRP A 57 28.86 8.96 14.41
C TRP A 57 29.22 8.26 13.10
N ILE A 58 28.80 8.82 11.97
CA ILE A 58 29.12 8.30 10.64
C ILE A 58 30.63 8.44 10.41
N PHE A 59 31.18 9.63 10.71
CA PHE A 59 32.60 9.88 10.56
C PHE A 59 33.45 8.90 11.37
N ALA A 60 33.14 8.71 12.65
CA ALA A 60 33.87 7.79 13.52
C ALA A 60 33.77 6.34 13.05
N ALA A 61 32.58 5.90 12.63
CA ALA A 61 32.35 4.54 12.13
C ALA A 61 33.11 4.29 10.81
N SER A 62 33.06 5.24 9.86
CA SER A 62 33.79 5.16 8.61
C SER A 62 35.30 5.24 8.83
N PHE A 63 35.77 6.17 9.68
CA PHE A 63 37.19 6.29 10.03
C PHE A 63 37.76 4.97 10.58
N LEU A 64 37.09 4.36 11.55
CA LEU A 64 37.49 3.09 12.14
C LEU A 64 37.44 1.93 11.14
N ALA A 65 36.43 1.93 10.25
CA ALA A 65 36.31 0.88 9.24
C ALA A 65 37.46 0.90 8.22
N ASN A 66 37.89 2.10 7.77
CA ASN A 66 38.88 2.27 6.74
C ASN A 66 40.34 2.30 7.29
N LEU A 67 40.52 2.34 8.62
CA LEU A 67 41.83 2.52 9.25
C LEU A 67 42.82 1.45 8.80
N ASP A 68 42.50 0.17 8.90
CA ASP A 68 43.40 -0.94 8.58
C ASP A 68 43.81 -0.93 7.10
N GLY A 69 42.86 -0.69 6.17
CA GLY A 69 43.12 -0.70 4.73
C GLY A 69 44.06 0.40 4.26
N MET A 70 44.10 1.54 4.93
CA MET A 70 44.92 2.69 4.58
C MET A 70 46.23 2.79 5.39
N MET A 71 46.41 1.97 6.44
CA MET A 71 47.67 1.95 7.23
C MET A 71 48.83 1.28 6.54
N LEU A 72 48.66 0.79 5.32
CA LEU A 72 49.72 0.21 4.49
C LEU A 72 50.76 1.25 4.04
N VAL A 73 50.43 2.53 4.11
CA VAL A 73 51.32 3.66 3.80
C VAL A 73 51.86 4.27 5.07
N GLN A 74 53.08 4.82 5.03
CA GLN A 74 53.77 5.35 6.21
C GLN A 74 52.98 6.45 6.95
N LEU A 75 52.84 6.30 8.29
CA LEU A 75 52.40 7.38 9.17
C LEU A 75 53.32 8.60 9.05
N PRO A 76 52.81 9.87 9.10
CA PRO A 76 51.48 10.31 9.54
C PRO A 76 50.40 10.47 8.44
N TRP A 77 50.78 10.34 7.20
CA TRP A 77 49.89 10.62 6.06
C TRP A 77 48.71 9.67 5.98
N ALA A 78 48.87 8.41 6.40
CA ALA A 78 47.75 7.45 6.43
C ALA A 78 46.53 7.97 7.20
N LEU A 79 46.73 8.58 8.38
CA LEU A 79 45.63 9.15 9.17
C LEU A 79 44.93 10.30 8.45
N LEU A 80 45.67 11.10 7.67
CA LEU A 80 45.06 12.16 6.85
C LEU A 80 44.17 11.56 5.76
N HIS A 81 44.66 10.55 5.05
CA HIS A 81 43.91 9.88 3.98
C HIS A 81 42.65 9.16 4.49
N VAL A 82 42.73 8.47 5.64
CA VAL A 82 41.59 7.87 6.32
C VAL A 82 40.56 8.95 6.72
N SER A 83 41.04 10.10 7.23
CA SER A 83 40.16 11.21 7.62
C SER A 83 39.41 11.80 6.42
N ILE A 84 40.09 11.95 5.27
CA ILE A 84 39.47 12.45 4.03
C ILE A 84 38.43 11.45 3.51
N ALA A 85 38.72 10.15 3.53
CA ALA A 85 37.75 9.12 3.13
C ALA A 85 36.50 9.14 4.07
N ALA A 86 36.75 9.17 5.38
CA ALA A 86 35.63 9.26 6.36
C ALA A 86 34.83 10.53 6.22
N LEU A 87 35.42 11.66 5.83
CA LEU A 87 34.74 12.90 5.52
C LEU A 87 33.84 12.74 4.28
N ALA A 88 34.37 12.15 3.20
CA ALA A 88 33.61 11.89 1.97
C ALA A 88 32.41 10.99 2.25
N ASP A 89 32.60 9.90 3.01
CA ASP A 89 31.54 8.98 3.45
C ASP A 89 30.49 9.66 4.34
N SER A 90 30.86 10.71 5.08
CA SER A 90 29.96 11.49 5.93
C SER A 90 29.19 12.57 5.16
N LEU A 91 29.77 13.11 4.10
CA LEU A 91 29.16 14.13 3.25
C LEU A 91 28.14 13.51 2.28
N LEU A 92 28.34 12.28 1.83
CA LEU A 92 27.40 11.57 0.94
C LEU A 92 25.97 11.54 1.53
N PRO A 93 25.73 11.07 2.78
CA PRO A 93 24.39 11.06 3.38
C PRO A 93 23.77 12.45 3.52
N TRP A 94 24.58 13.46 3.86
CA TRP A 94 24.11 14.84 3.92
C TRP A 94 23.59 15.31 2.56
N LEU A 95 24.40 15.11 1.51
CA LEU A 95 24.02 15.50 0.16
C LEU A 95 22.81 14.72 -0.33
N ALA A 96 22.75 13.41 -0.08
CA ALA A 96 21.66 12.55 -0.46
C ALA A 96 20.34 13.01 0.19
N VAL A 97 20.34 13.30 1.50
CA VAL A 97 19.12 13.78 2.20
C VAL A 97 18.74 15.19 1.76
N THR A 98 19.72 16.06 1.48
CA THR A 98 19.44 17.40 0.93
C THR A 98 18.76 17.31 -0.43
N MET A 99 19.24 16.43 -1.32
CA MET A 99 18.64 16.19 -2.62
C MET A 99 17.26 15.52 -2.50
N LEU A 100 17.11 14.58 -1.55
CA LEU A 100 15.82 13.95 -1.24
C LEU A 100 14.78 14.99 -0.86
N GLN A 101 15.10 15.87 0.09
CA GLN A 101 14.18 16.92 0.56
C GLN A 101 13.81 17.92 -0.54
N ARG A 102 14.74 18.19 -1.47
CA ARG A 102 14.51 19.13 -2.57
C ARG A 102 13.67 18.55 -3.71
N HIS A 103 13.90 17.30 -4.08
CA HIS A 103 13.30 16.68 -5.27
C HIS A 103 12.19 15.68 -4.96
N LEU A 104 12.15 15.17 -3.74
CA LEU A 104 11.20 14.15 -3.27
C LEU A 104 10.77 14.46 -1.81
N PRO A 105 10.15 15.61 -1.54
CA PRO A 105 9.79 16.03 -0.18
C PRO A 105 8.89 15.00 0.54
N ASP A 106 8.03 14.32 -0.21
CA ASP A 106 7.14 13.27 0.32
C ASP A 106 7.82 11.90 0.45
N GLY A 107 9.08 11.78 0.00
CA GLY A 107 9.82 10.52 -0.06
C GLY A 107 9.52 9.68 -1.30
N LEU A 108 10.00 8.43 -1.31
CA LEU A 108 9.84 7.51 -2.43
C LEU A 108 8.54 6.71 -2.29
N HIS A 109 7.45 7.21 -2.87
CA HIS A 109 6.10 6.58 -2.80
C HIS A 109 5.46 6.30 -4.16
N THR A 110 6.03 6.82 -5.25
CA THR A 110 5.49 6.67 -6.61
C THR A 110 6.55 6.20 -7.59
N VAL A 111 6.13 5.55 -8.66
CA VAL A 111 7.04 5.16 -9.76
C VAL A 111 7.72 6.36 -10.38
N LYS A 112 7.00 7.48 -10.53
CA LYS A 112 7.57 8.73 -11.08
C LYS A 112 8.70 9.27 -10.21
N GLY A 113 8.66 9.02 -8.90
CA GLY A 113 9.72 9.40 -7.95
C GLY A 113 10.97 8.54 -8.04
N LEU A 114 10.90 7.34 -8.66
CA LEU A 114 12.04 6.44 -8.71
C LEU A 114 13.21 7.00 -9.52
N PHE A 115 12.96 7.60 -10.67
CA PHE A 115 14.01 8.19 -11.50
C PHE A 115 14.73 9.37 -10.80
N PRO A 116 14.03 10.39 -10.26
CA PRO A 116 14.68 11.41 -9.44
C PRO A 116 15.41 10.85 -8.21
N PHE A 117 14.87 9.81 -7.57
CA PHE A 117 15.54 9.16 -6.43
C PHE A 117 16.88 8.54 -6.84
N VAL A 118 16.90 7.79 -7.92
CA VAL A 118 18.14 7.18 -8.44
C VAL A 118 19.14 8.26 -8.85
N LEU A 119 18.71 9.27 -9.61
CA LEU A 119 19.62 10.27 -10.13
C LEU A 119 20.16 11.20 -9.04
N TYR A 120 19.29 11.76 -8.22
CA TYR A 120 19.65 12.82 -7.28
C TYR A 120 20.03 12.31 -5.88
N VAL A 121 19.45 11.17 -5.44
CA VAL A 121 19.69 10.66 -4.08
C VAL A 121 20.71 9.53 -4.06
N CYS A 122 20.76 8.69 -5.10
CA CYS A 122 21.75 7.61 -5.19
C CYS A 122 23.00 8.05 -5.97
N LEU A 123 22.88 8.33 -7.28
CA LEU A 123 24.01 8.53 -8.17
C LEU A 123 24.78 9.84 -7.93
N PHE A 124 24.10 10.97 -7.81
CA PHE A 124 24.78 12.26 -7.68
C PHE A 124 25.62 12.37 -6.39
N PRO A 125 25.13 12.06 -5.19
CA PRO A 125 25.94 12.08 -3.97
C PRO A 125 27.08 11.06 -4.00
N ALA A 126 26.84 9.87 -4.55
CA ALA A 126 27.86 8.84 -4.72
C ALA A 126 28.96 9.26 -5.70
N ALA A 127 28.60 9.97 -6.79
CA ALA A 127 29.61 10.51 -7.72
C ALA A 127 30.53 11.54 -7.06
N VAL A 128 29.98 12.42 -6.21
CA VAL A 128 30.75 13.41 -5.47
C VAL A 128 31.67 12.72 -4.47
N ALA A 129 31.18 11.75 -3.71
CA ALA A 129 31.98 11.00 -2.74
C ALA A 129 33.05 10.15 -3.43
N ALA A 130 32.71 9.41 -4.49
CA ALA A 130 33.66 8.62 -5.26
C ALA A 130 34.78 9.48 -5.86
N GLY A 131 34.47 10.65 -6.41
CA GLY A 131 35.47 11.60 -6.91
C GLY A 131 36.41 12.05 -5.83
N ALA A 132 35.95 12.41 -4.64
CA ALA A 132 36.77 12.80 -3.51
C ALA A 132 37.66 11.64 -3.01
N ILE A 133 37.12 10.43 -2.90
CA ILE A 133 37.83 9.24 -2.44
C ILE A 133 38.92 8.86 -3.47
N VAL A 134 38.62 8.83 -4.77
CA VAL A 134 39.55 8.46 -5.82
C VAL A 134 40.75 9.46 -5.86
N LEU A 135 40.46 10.76 -5.78
CA LEU A 135 41.52 11.77 -5.72
C LEU A 135 42.38 11.59 -4.47
N ASN A 136 41.80 11.26 -3.34
CA ASN A 136 42.52 10.95 -2.10
C ASN A 136 43.40 9.70 -2.23
N LEU A 137 42.88 8.64 -2.88
CA LEU A 137 43.65 7.40 -3.10
C LEU A 137 44.85 7.63 -4.04
N VAL A 138 44.67 8.40 -5.12
CA VAL A 138 45.79 8.78 -6.01
C VAL A 138 46.82 9.64 -5.27
N ALA A 139 46.40 10.65 -4.51
CA ALA A 139 47.26 11.52 -3.75
C ALA A 139 48.06 10.76 -2.68
N GLY A 140 47.51 9.71 -2.09
CA GLY A 140 48.15 8.83 -1.13
C GLY A 140 49.04 7.74 -1.77
N GLY A 141 49.02 7.60 -3.11
CA GLY A 141 49.75 6.55 -3.82
C GLY A 141 49.18 5.14 -3.66
N TYR A 142 47.91 5.03 -3.26
CA TYR A 142 47.19 3.74 -3.12
C TYR A 142 46.79 3.17 -4.48
N ILE A 143 46.46 4.03 -5.46
CA ILE A 143 46.13 3.69 -6.83
C ILE A 143 46.86 4.60 -7.80
N THR A 144 47.00 4.16 -9.06
CA THR A 144 47.60 4.95 -10.15
C THR A 144 46.50 5.66 -10.97
N TRP A 145 46.89 6.64 -11.78
CA TRP A 145 45.94 7.34 -12.67
C TRP A 145 45.29 6.42 -13.68
N SER A 146 45.90 5.29 -14.06
CA SER A 146 45.29 4.26 -14.93
C SER A 146 44.10 3.55 -14.27
N ASP A 147 44.07 3.45 -12.93
CA ASP A 147 43.07 2.74 -12.18
C ASP A 147 41.83 3.62 -11.88
N VAL A 148 41.99 4.94 -12.00
CA VAL A 148 40.96 5.93 -11.70
C VAL A 148 39.59 5.64 -12.37
N PRO A 149 39.51 5.34 -13.68
CA PRO A 149 38.21 5.11 -14.33
C PRO A 149 37.45 3.88 -13.79
N LEU A 150 38.20 2.84 -13.43
CA LEU A 150 37.62 1.63 -12.86
C LEU A 150 37.17 1.87 -11.42
N THR A 151 38.07 2.38 -10.57
CA THR A 151 37.82 2.64 -9.15
C THR A 151 36.65 3.62 -8.96
N ALA A 152 36.58 4.71 -9.73
CA ALA A 152 35.51 5.68 -9.66
C ALA A 152 34.16 5.06 -10.00
N ARG A 153 34.09 4.23 -11.05
CA ARG A 153 32.84 3.54 -11.42
C ARG A 153 32.39 2.54 -10.36
N MET A 154 33.36 1.81 -9.76
CA MET A 154 33.07 0.85 -8.70
C MET A 154 32.53 1.52 -7.44
N LEU A 155 33.15 2.56 -6.94
CA LEU A 155 32.72 3.32 -5.79
C LEU A 155 31.36 3.94 -6.04
N LEU A 156 31.15 4.57 -7.21
CA LEU A 156 29.87 5.14 -7.61
C LEU A 156 28.72 4.11 -7.53
N LEU A 157 28.93 2.93 -8.11
CA LEU A 157 27.89 1.90 -8.15
C LEU A 157 27.67 1.24 -6.78
N ALA A 158 28.76 0.97 -6.02
CA ALA A 158 28.68 0.37 -4.70
C ALA A 158 27.91 1.25 -3.70
N ASP A 159 28.20 2.55 -3.66
CA ASP A 159 27.51 3.53 -2.82
C ASP A 159 26.06 3.71 -3.24
N SER A 160 25.82 3.90 -4.56
CA SER A 160 24.48 4.07 -5.10
C SER A 160 23.59 2.86 -4.80
N LEU A 161 24.13 1.65 -4.95
CA LEU A 161 23.42 0.41 -4.67
C LEU A 161 23.14 0.26 -3.17
N GLY A 162 24.08 0.66 -2.32
CA GLY A 162 23.89 0.70 -0.87
C GLY A 162 22.72 1.58 -0.45
N VAL A 163 22.61 2.79 -1.02
CA VAL A 163 21.47 3.69 -0.78
C VAL A 163 20.18 3.11 -1.36
N LEU A 164 20.23 2.59 -2.60
CA LEU A 164 19.07 2.06 -3.32
C LEU A 164 18.43 0.85 -2.63
N LEU A 165 19.22 0.01 -1.95
CA LEU A 165 18.75 -1.16 -1.20
C LEU A 165 18.28 -0.79 0.21
N VAL A 166 19.10 -0.03 0.96
CA VAL A 166 18.83 0.20 2.39
C VAL A 166 17.69 1.18 2.63
N TYR A 167 17.58 2.24 1.83
CA TYR A 167 16.53 3.25 2.00
C TYR A 167 15.12 2.68 1.88
N PRO A 168 14.75 1.92 0.83
CA PRO A 168 13.43 1.29 0.73
C PRO A 168 13.16 0.27 1.83
N ILE A 169 14.17 -0.54 2.21
CA ILE A 169 14.04 -1.50 3.32
C ILE A 169 13.67 -0.77 4.61
N TYR A 170 14.40 0.26 4.98
CA TYR A 170 14.14 1.03 6.20
C TYR A 170 12.73 1.61 6.23
N HIS A 171 12.27 2.21 5.12
CA HIS A 171 10.94 2.78 5.01
C HIS A 171 9.84 1.72 5.02
N ALA A 172 10.07 0.57 4.39
CA ALA A 172 9.15 -0.56 4.40
C ALA A 172 8.85 -1.08 5.81
N PHE A 173 9.85 -1.13 6.68
CA PHE A 173 9.67 -1.58 8.06
C PHE A 173 9.05 -0.51 8.98
N ARG A 174 9.02 0.76 8.58
CA ARG A 174 8.43 1.86 9.37
C ARG A 174 7.05 2.32 8.92
N ALA A 175 6.67 2.02 7.69
CA ALA A 175 5.40 2.48 7.16
C ALA A 175 4.21 1.81 7.88
N PRO A 176 3.28 2.57 8.46
CA PRO A 176 2.06 2.02 9.08
C PRO A 176 1.10 1.41 8.04
N VAL A 177 1.32 1.72 6.76
CA VAL A 177 0.49 1.26 5.64
C VAL A 177 0.67 -0.24 5.33
N TRP A 178 1.65 -0.89 5.94
CA TRP A 178 1.93 -2.32 5.71
C TRP A 178 1.53 -3.13 6.94
N PRO A 179 0.27 -3.62 6.99
CA PRO A 179 -0.29 -4.24 8.19
C PRO A 179 0.31 -5.62 8.50
N GLN A 180 1.02 -6.22 7.54
CA GLN A 180 1.58 -7.56 7.73
C GLN A 180 2.95 -7.49 8.42
N ALA A 181 3.11 -8.26 9.49
CA ALA A 181 4.41 -8.52 10.08
C ALA A 181 5.29 -9.29 9.07
N PHE A 182 6.62 -9.13 9.17
CA PHE A 182 7.56 -9.92 8.35
C PHE A 182 7.38 -11.42 8.67
N ASP A 183 7.07 -12.20 7.64
CA ASP A 183 6.88 -13.64 7.75
C ASP A 183 8.17 -14.38 7.35
N PHE A 184 8.94 -14.71 8.36
CA PHE A 184 10.21 -15.42 8.17
C PHE A 184 10.00 -16.83 7.59
N ALA A 185 8.95 -17.53 8.05
CA ALA A 185 8.67 -18.90 7.60
C ALA A 185 8.31 -18.92 6.10
N TRP A 186 7.51 -17.95 5.66
CA TRP A 186 7.18 -17.80 4.24
C TRP A 186 8.41 -17.46 3.39
N SER A 187 9.32 -16.64 3.92
CA SER A 187 10.52 -16.20 3.19
C SER A 187 11.54 -17.33 2.99
N LEU A 188 11.51 -18.37 3.81
CA LEU A 188 12.51 -19.43 3.80
C LEU A 188 12.51 -20.23 2.48
N VAL A 189 11.35 -20.63 1.97
CA VAL A 189 11.25 -21.41 0.72
C VAL A 189 11.74 -20.59 -0.50
N PRO A 190 11.25 -19.35 -0.73
CA PRO A 190 11.81 -18.50 -1.77
C PRO A 190 13.32 -18.26 -1.62
N ALA A 191 13.83 -18.05 -0.40
CA ALA A 191 15.24 -17.85 -0.17
C ALA A 191 16.08 -19.07 -0.61
N VAL A 192 15.67 -20.26 -0.22
CA VAL A 192 16.36 -21.52 -0.61
C VAL A 192 16.34 -21.67 -2.13
N LEU A 193 15.20 -21.48 -2.77
CA LEU A 193 15.09 -21.60 -4.24
C LEU A 193 15.98 -20.57 -4.96
N LEU A 194 16.01 -19.32 -4.49
CA LEU A 194 16.86 -18.27 -5.06
C LEU A 194 18.34 -18.59 -4.90
N LEU A 195 18.77 -19.06 -3.73
CA LEU A 195 20.14 -19.48 -3.48
C LEU A 195 20.54 -20.67 -4.33
N GLU A 196 19.63 -21.62 -4.56
CA GLU A 196 19.87 -22.77 -5.46
C GLU A 196 20.04 -22.29 -6.91
N VAL A 197 19.17 -21.37 -7.38
CA VAL A 197 19.31 -20.77 -8.72
C VAL A 197 20.68 -20.10 -8.87
N ILE A 198 21.12 -19.34 -7.86
CA ILE A 198 22.44 -18.68 -7.86
C ILE A 198 23.55 -19.72 -7.86
N TYR A 199 23.45 -20.76 -7.02
CA TYR A 199 24.44 -21.83 -6.97
C TYR A 199 24.59 -22.52 -8.34
N LEU A 200 23.51 -22.90 -8.99
CA LEU A 200 23.52 -23.53 -10.31
C LEU A 200 24.03 -22.57 -11.39
N ALA A 201 23.65 -21.29 -11.33
CA ALA A 201 24.13 -20.29 -12.27
C ALA A 201 25.66 -20.07 -12.19
N PHE A 202 26.26 -20.21 -11.00
CA PHE A 202 27.69 -20.06 -10.79
C PHE A 202 28.48 -21.36 -10.96
N SER A 203 27.83 -22.53 -10.96
CA SER A 203 28.51 -23.83 -11.09
C SER A 203 28.45 -24.41 -12.49
N SER A 204 27.25 -24.47 -13.10
CA SER A 204 27.04 -25.27 -14.31
C SER A 204 26.17 -24.60 -15.39
N MET A 205 25.27 -23.70 -15.03
CA MET A 205 24.24 -23.16 -15.94
C MET A 205 24.13 -21.62 -15.86
N PRO A 206 25.08 -20.85 -16.43
CA PRO A 206 25.13 -19.39 -16.29
C PRO A 206 23.85 -18.67 -16.65
N GLY A 207 23.09 -19.18 -17.64
CA GLY A 207 21.82 -18.60 -18.07
C GLY A 207 20.74 -18.58 -17.01
N LEU A 208 20.80 -19.44 -15.97
CA LEU A 208 19.81 -19.46 -14.90
C LEU A 208 19.75 -18.17 -14.08
N ILE A 209 20.80 -17.35 -14.10
CA ILE A 209 20.82 -16.05 -13.40
C ILE A 209 19.67 -15.15 -13.86
N HIS A 210 19.23 -15.26 -15.11
CA HIS A 210 18.12 -14.48 -15.65
C HIS A 210 16.73 -14.86 -15.07
N LEU A 211 16.60 -16.05 -14.44
CA LEU A 211 15.37 -16.45 -13.73
C LEU A 211 15.10 -15.59 -12.49
N LEU A 212 16.11 -14.90 -11.97
CA LEU A 212 15.93 -13.96 -10.87
C LEU A 212 14.97 -12.83 -11.25
N THR A 213 15.00 -12.36 -12.49
CA THR A 213 14.14 -11.25 -12.96
C THR A 213 12.64 -11.61 -12.89
N PRO A 214 12.13 -12.67 -13.56
CA PRO A 214 10.70 -13.03 -13.45
C PRO A 214 10.31 -13.43 -12.03
N PHE A 215 11.23 -13.97 -11.23
CA PHE A 215 10.97 -14.29 -9.84
C PHE A 215 10.73 -13.03 -8.99
N PHE A 216 11.57 -12.02 -9.11
CA PHE A 216 11.36 -10.73 -8.42
C PHE A 216 10.18 -9.95 -8.98
N LEU A 217 9.86 -10.10 -10.26
CA LEU A 217 8.63 -9.60 -10.85
C LEU A 217 7.39 -10.17 -10.12
N TYR A 218 7.36 -11.48 -9.93
CA TYR A 218 6.29 -12.16 -9.20
C TYR A 218 6.22 -11.70 -7.73
N LEU A 219 7.36 -11.63 -7.04
CA LEU A 219 7.41 -11.18 -5.64
C LEU A 219 6.95 -9.72 -5.47
N ALA A 220 7.33 -8.84 -6.39
CA ALA A 220 6.93 -7.42 -6.34
C ALA A 220 5.42 -7.24 -6.51
N LEU A 221 4.74 -8.15 -7.21
CA LEU A 221 3.28 -8.18 -7.35
C LEU A 221 2.58 -8.80 -6.13
N SER A 222 3.29 -9.51 -5.26
CA SER A 222 2.74 -10.05 -4.02
C SER A 222 2.48 -8.94 -2.98
N ASP A 223 1.66 -9.21 -1.95
CA ASP A 223 1.42 -8.25 -0.86
C ASP A 223 2.53 -8.25 0.22
N ARG A 224 3.66 -8.92 -0.08
CA ARG A 224 4.76 -9.17 0.85
C ARG A 224 6.01 -8.35 0.50
N ASN A 225 5.85 -7.03 0.51
CA ASN A 225 6.93 -6.11 0.09
C ASN A 225 8.15 -6.14 1.00
N ARG A 226 7.98 -6.40 2.31
CA ARG A 226 9.09 -6.49 3.27
C ARG A 226 9.96 -7.71 3.00
N GLU A 227 9.31 -8.85 2.76
CA GLU A 227 9.93 -10.12 2.41
C GLU A 227 10.65 -10.01 1.06
N MET A 228 10.02 -9.42 0.06
CA MET A 228 10.62 -9.18 -1.25
C MET A 228 11.90 -8.35 -1.15
N LEU A 229 11.89 -7.25 -0.38
CA LEU A 229 13.07 -6.42 -0.19
C LEU A 229 14.18 -7.15 0.59
N GLY A 230 13.83 -7.95 1.58
CA GLY A 230 14.77 -8.81 2.31
C GLY A 230 15.42 -9.86 1.43
N LEU A 231 14.62 -10.54 0.58
CA LEU A 231 15.09 -11.52 -0.39
C LEU A 231 15.95 -10.87 -1.49
N LEU A 232 15.60 -9.66 -1.93
CA LEU A 232 16.41 -8.90 -2.89
C LEU A 232 17.80 -8.61 -2.32
N LEU A 233 17.89 -8.14 -1.08
CA LEU A 233 19.19 -7.91 -0.41
C LEU A 233 19.99 -9.20 -0.28
N LEU A 234 19.35 -10.31 0.14
CA LEU A 234 19.98 -11.62 0.25
C LEU A 234 20.58 -12.06 -1.09
N VAL A 235 19.81 -11.97 -2.18
CA VAL A 235 20.23 -12.35 -3.53
C VAL A 235 21.39 -11.48 -4.01
N VAL A 236 21.33 -10.17 -3.80
CA VAL A 236 22.41 -9.25 -4.19
C VAL A 236 23.71 -9.62 -3.46
N VAL A 237 23.65 -9.82 -2.14
CA VAL A 237 24.82 -10.23 -1.35
C VAL A 237 25.38 -11.58 -1.80
N ALA A 238 24.49 -12.56 -2.05
CA ALA A 238 24.90 -13.90 -2.50
C ALA A 238 25.58 -13.89 -3.89
N ILE A 239 25.03 -13.12 -4.84
CA ILE A 239 25.62 -12.97 -6.18
C ILE A 239 26.99 -12.30 -6.07
N LEU A 240 27.10 -11.20 -5.33
CA LEU A 240 28.37 -10.48 -5.15
C LEU A 240 29.43 -11.36 -4.49
N TYR A 241 29.05 -12.07 -3.41
CA TYR A 241 29.94 -13.00 -2.72
C TYR A 241 30.47 -14.10 -3.65
N LYS A 242 29.59 -14.70 -4.47
CA LYS A 242 30.01 -15.71 -5.44
C LYS A 242 30.90 -15.14 -6.54
N SER A 243 30.70 -13.89 -6.92
CA SER A 243 31.48 -13.22 -7.98
C SER A 243 32.89 -12.84 -7.55
N THR A 244 33.19 -12.70 -6.25
CA THR A 244 34.56 -12.40 -5.77
C THR A 244 35.56 -13.53 -6.10
N GLY A 245 35.07 -14.77 -6.32
CA GLY A 245 35.90 -15.89 -6.75
C GLY A 245 36.28 -15.88 -8.24
N GLY A 246 35.93 -14.84 -8.99
CA GLY A 246 36.24 -14.71 -10.43
C GLY A 246 35.52 -15.67 -11.36
N LEU A 247 34.52 -16.40 -10.85
CA LEU A 247 33.72 -17.38 -11.57
C LEU A 247 32.30 -16.88 -11.73
N GLY A 248 31.55 -17.45 -12.70
CA GLY A 248 30.11 -17.28 -12.82
C GLY A 248 29.63 -16.63 -14.11
N PRO A 249 28.36 -16.25 -14.17
CA PRO A 249 27.68 -15.80 -15.40
C PRO A 249 28.27 -14.54 -16.02
N PHE A 250 29.01 -13.75 -15.23
CA PHE A 250 29.60 -12.48 -15.64
C PHE A 250 31.12 -12.58 -15.85
N ALA A 251 31.69 -13.79 -15.80
CA ALA A 251 33.12 -14.00 -16.12
C ALA A 251 33.34 -13.82 -17.61
N VAL A 252 33.96 -12.71 -17.99
CA VAL A 252 34.37 -12.40 -19.37
C VAL A 252 35.90 -12.20 -19.43
N ALA A 253 36.45 -12.09 -20.64
CA ALA A 253 37.91 -11.96 -20.84
C ALA A 253 38.55 -10.79 -20.07
N SER A 254 37.80 -9.71 -19.87
CA SER A 254 38.23 -8.57 -19.04
C SER A 254 37.50 -8.62 -17.68
N PRO A 255 38.17 -8.83 -16.56
CA PRO A 255 37.54 -8.83 -15.23
C PRO A 255 36.78 -7.54 -14.92
N SER A 256 37.25 -6.39 -15.37
CA SER A 256 36.63 -5.09 -15.18
C SER A 256 35.31 -4.95 -15.94
N GLU A 257 35.21 -5.55 -17.14
CA GLU A 257 33.96 -5.58 -17.91
C GLU A 257 32.92 -6.55 -17.27
N GLY A 258 33.40 -7.71 -16.81
CA GLY A 258 32.56 -8.66 -16.10
C GLY A 258 31.92 -8.06 -14.85
N LEU A 259 32.69 -7.34 -14.08
CA LEU A 259 32.20 -6.62 -12.91
C LEU A 259 31.21 -5.52 -13.25
N PHE A 260 31.46 -4.75 -14.29
CA PHE A 260 30.54 -3.72 -14.75
C PHE A 260 29.19 -4.34 -15.19
N LEU A 261 29.23 -5.44 -15.92
CA LEU A 261 28.02 -6.18 -16.31
C LEU A 261 27.25 -6.71 -15.09
N LEU A 262 27.97 -7.29 -14.12
CA LEU A 262 27.40 -7.77 -12.86
C LEU A 262 26.68 -6.63 -12.10
N MET A 263 27.37 -5.52 -11.87
CA MET A 263 26.80 -4.38 -11.14
C MET A 263 25.61 -3.77 -11.87
N THR A 264 25.69 -3.69 -13.20
CA THR A 264 24.58 -3.23 -14.04
C THR A 264 23.38 -4.17 -13.92
N PHE A 265 23.59 -5.48 -13.97
CA PHE A 265 22.53 -6.47 -13.80
C PHE A 265 21.83 -6.31 -12.45
N ILE A 266 22.59 -6.22 -11.36
CA ILE A 266 22.06 -6.04 -10.01
C ILE A 266 21.26 -4.74 -9.91
N PHE A 267 21.80 -3.66 -10.46
CA PHE A 267 21.15 -2.36 -10.45
C PHE A 267 19.80 -2.39 -11.20
N VAL A 268 19.79 -2.97 -12.39
CA VAL A 268 18.57 -3.13 -13.22
C VAL A 268 17.55 -4.02 -12.52
N LEU A 269 17.97 -5.16 -11.96
CA LEU A 269 17.09 -6.06 -11.19
C LEU A 269 16.43 -5.33 -10.02
N THR A 270 17.21 -4.55 -9.28
CA THR A 270 16.72 -3.76 -8.14
C THR A 270 15.74 -2.69 -8.60
N LEU A 271 16.02 -1.99 -9.70
CA LEU A 271 15.10 -0.99 -10.27
C LEU A 271 13.78 -1.58 -10.72
N ILE A 272 13.81 -2.73 -11.39
CA ILE A 272 12.59 -3.44 -11.83
C ILE A 272 11.76 -3.82 -10.62
N ALA A 273 12.37 -4.44 -9.61
CA ALA A 273 11.66 -4.87 -8.40
C ALA A 273 11.02 -3.68 -7.66
N LEU A 274 11.76 -2.59 -7.47
CA LEU A 274 11.25 -1.38 -6.81
C LEU A 274 10.17 -0.67 -7.63
N SER A 275 10.35 -0.57 -8.95
CA SER A 275 9.36 0.07 -9.84
C SER A 275 8.00 -0.61 -9.76
N LEU A 276 7.98 -1.95 -9.82
CA LEU A 276 6.76 -2.73 -9.74
C LEU A 276 6.10 -2.65 -8.35
N MET A 277 6.91 -2.72 -7.29
CA MET A 277 6.42 -2.55 -5.92
C MET A 277 5.74 -1.19 -5.74
N LEU A 278 6.37 -0.11 -6.20
CA LEU A 278 5.83 1.25 -6.12
C LEU A 278 4.57 1.41 -6.97
N HIS A 279 4.55 0.84 -8.19
CA HIS A 279 3.38 0.90 -9.06
C HIS A 279 2.16 0.22 -8.44
N LYS A 280 2.36 -0.95 -7.85
CA LYS A 280 1.31 -1.66 -7.11
C LYS A 280 0.79 -0.84 -5.93
N GLN A 281 1.68 -0.24 -5.13
CA GLN A 281 1.29 0.62 -4.01
C GLN A 281 0.45 1.83 -4.47
N GLU A 282 0.86 2.46 -5.57
CA GLU A 282 0.15 3.61 -6.16
C GLU A 282 -1.27 3.20 -6.61
N LEU A 283 -1.41 2.04 -7.25
CA LEU A 283 -2.71 1.49 -7.63
C LEU A 283 -3.59 1.19 -6.41
N GLN A 284 -3.06 0.51 -5.40
CA GLN A 284 -3.81 0.18 -4.19
C GLN A 284 -4.27 1.42 -3.43
N SER A 285 -3.41 2.43 -3.30
CA SER A 285 -3.75 3.69 -2.63
C SER A 285 -4.84 4.45 -3.38
N SER A 286 -4.80 4.45 -4.72
CA SER A 286 -5.81 5.08 -5.57
C SER A 286 -7.18 4.42 -5.44
N VAL A 287 -7.23 3.08 -5.42
CA VAL A 287 -8.47 2.31 -5.23
C VAL A 287 -9.06 2.60 -3.84
N THR A 288 -8.24 2.50 -2.79
CA THR A 288 -8.67 2.74 -1.40
C THR A 288 -9.19 4.16 -1.21
N SER A 289 -8.51 5.16 -1.78
CA SER A 289 -8.95 6.56 -1.72
C SER A 289 -10.30 6.75 -2.41
N ARG A 290 -10.50 6.16 -3.60
CA ARG A 290 -11.77 6.24 -4.35
C ARG A 290 -12.92 5.63 -3.55
N ASP A 291 -12.69 4.48 -2.90
CA ASP A 291 -13.70 3.82 -2.07
C ASP A 291 -14.02 4.64 -0.80
N LEU A 292 -13.02 5.27 -0.19
CA LEU A 292 -13.22 6.18 0.94
C LEU A 292 -14.05 7.42 0.55
N TRP A 293 -13.81 8.00 -0.62
CA TRP A 293 -14.60 9.11 -1.13
C TRP A 293 -16.05 8.71 -1.41
N ARG A 294 -16.28 7.56 -2.06
CA ARG A 294 -17.63 7.00 -2.27
C ARG A 294 -18.36 6.76 -0.95
N ARG A 295 -17.67 6.26 0.05
CA ARG A 295 -18.20 6.03 1.40
C ARG A 295 -18.54 7.33 2.12
N ARG A 296 -17.71 8.36 1.98
CA ARG A 296 -17.92 9.68 2.61
C ARG A 296 -19.03 10.50 1.95
N ALA A 297 -19.33 10.28 0.69
CA ALA A 297 -20.40 10.96 -0.01
C ALA A 297 -21.79 10.68 0.62
N GLY A 298 -21.98 9.53 1.31
CA GLY A 298 -23.18 9.24 2.13
C GLY A 298 -24.52 9.21 1.40
N ILE A 299 -24.53 9.75 0.20
CA ILE A 299 -25.69 9.99 -0.65
C ILE A 299 -25.50 9.20 -1.95
N ASP A 300 -26.56 8.58 -2.42
CA ASP A 300 -26.63 7.98 -3.75
C ASP A 300 -26.68 9.08 -4.81
N GLU A 301 -25.69 9.14 -5.69
CA GLU A 301 -25.55 10.21 -6.69
C GLU A 301 -26.72 10.27 -7.68
N LEU A 302 -27.40 9.15 -7.91
CA LEU A 302 -28.53 9.11 -8.83
C LEU A 302 -29.80 9.65 -8.20
N THR A 303 -30.14 9.20 -6.99
CA THR A 303 -31.44 9.45 -6.37
C THR A 303 -31.45 10.55 -5.32
N GLY A 304 -30.27 10.96 -4.83
CA GLY A 304 -30.15 11.91 -3.74
C GLY A 304 -30.54 11.38 -2.36
N LEU A 305 -30.92 10.10 -2.26
CA LEU A 305 -31.21 9.43 -0.99
C LEU A 305 -29.92 9.00 -0.28
N SER A 306 -30.03 8.59 0.99
CA SER A 306 -28.94 7.91 1.66
C SER A 306 -28.51 6.67 0.87
N ASN A 307 -27.21 6.40 0.81
CA ASN A 307 -26.74 5.12 0.32
C ASN A 307 -26.68 4.08 1.45
N ARG A 308 -26.54 2.81 1.09
CA ARG A 308 -26.43 1.70 2.05
C ARG A 308 -25.37 1.95 3.13
N TYR A 309 -24.28 2.64 2.78
CA TYR A 309 -23.15 2.86 3.67
C TYR A 309 -23.51 3.76 4.87
N ILE A 310 -24.28 4.84 4.65
CA ILE A 310 -24.77 5.71 5.73
C ILE A 310 -25.97 5.08 6.43
N PHE A 311 -26.81 4.36 5.69
CA PHE A 311 -28.01 3.76 6.24
C PHE A 311 -27.71 2.72 7.32
N MET A 312 -26.70 1.87 7.13
CA MET A 312 -26.35 0.80 8.08
C MET A 312 -25.99 1.31 9.48
N PRO A 313 -25.11 2.31 9.66
CA PRO A 313 -24.86 2.92 10.95
C PRO A 313 -26.09 3.57 11.60
N ILE A 314 -27.00 4.15 10.79
CA ILE A 314 -28.24 4.73 11.30
C ILE A 314 -29.16 3.64 11.85
N LEU A 315 -29.32 2.53 11.13
CA LEU A 315 -30.08 1.36 11.58
C LEU A 315 -29.49 0.78 12.87
N GLU A 316 -28.17 0.69 12.99
CA GLU A 316 -27.49 0.24 14.21
C GLU A 316 -27.75 1.17 15.39
N ALA A 317 -27.68 2.47 15.15
CA ALA A 317 -27.99 3.46 16.17
C ALA A 317 -29.46 3.37 16.65
N GLU A 318 -30.39 3.09 15.75
CA GLU A 318 -31.81 2.94 16.07
C GLU A 318 -32.08 1.65 16.85
N LEU A 319 -31.44 0.53 16.50
CA LEU A 319 -31.42 -0.69 17.31
C LEU A 319 -30.98 -0.40 18.75
N GLY A 320 -29.84 0.30 18.89
CA GLY A 320 -29.32 0.68 20.20
C GLY A 320 -30.25 1.65 20.99
N ARG A 321 -30.99 2.51 20.31
CA ARG A 321 -31.99 3.39 20.94
C ARG A 321 -33.21 2.60 21.41
N THR A 322 -33.74 1.70 20.58
CA THR A 322 -34.91 0.87 20.90
C THR A 322 -34.63 -0.03 22.12
N LEU A 323 -33.46 -0.66 22.19
CA LEU A 323 -33.03 -1.46 23.34
C LEU A 323 -33.01 -0.65 24.66
N ARG A 324 -32.62 0.64 24.60
CA ARG A 324 -32.55 1.51 25.79
C ARG A 324 -33.85 2.12 26.18
N HIS A 325 -34.68 2.53 25.18
CA HIS A 325 -35.84 3.34 25.41
C HIS A 325 -37.15 2.60 25.17
N LYS A 326 -37.13 1.33 24.74
CA LYS A 326 -38.29 0.48 24.43
C LYS A 326 -39.27 1.11 23.43
N ARG A 327 -38.76 1.93 22.49
CA ARG A 327 -39.56 2.52 21.41
C ARG A 327 -39.51 1.62 20.20
N ALA A 328 -40.65 1.26 19.63
CA ALA A 328 -40.73 0.43 18.44
C ALA A 328 -40.16 1.19 17.23
N PHE A 329 -39.49 0.49 16.33
CA PHE A 329 -39.21 0.95 14.98
C PHE A 329 -39.49 -0.15 13.97
N SER A 330 -39.74 0.23 12.73
CA SER A 330 -39.99 -0.70 11.63
C SER A 330 -39.00 -0.45 10.47
N LEU A 331 -38.77 -1.50 9.69
CA LEU A 331 -37.89 -1.50 8.54
C LEU A 331 -38.65 -2.06 7.34
N ALA A 332 -38.71 -1.30 6.24
CA ALA A 332 -39.28 -1.76 4.98
C ALA A 332 -38.19 -1.92 3.93
N MET A 333 -38.21 -3.02 3.20
CA MET A 333 -37.42 -3.22 1.98
C MET A 333 -38.37 -3.21 0.79
N LEU A 334 -38.05 -2.43 -0.23
CA LEU A 334 -38.91 -2.12 -1.37
C LEU A 334 -38.12 -2.32 -2.67
N ASP A 335 -38.78 -2.83 -3.69
CA ASP A 335 -38.21 -3.04 -5.02
C ASP A 335 -39.26 -2.72 -6.11
N ILE A 336 -38.78 -2.15 -7.22
CA ILE A 336 -39.64 -1.77 -8.35
C ILE A 336 -40.00 -3.01 -9.15
N ASP A 337 -41.28 -3.28 -9.25
CA ASP A 337 -41.80 -4.40 -10.02
C ASP A 337 -41.46 -4.24 -11.51
N HIS A 338 -40.95 -5.30 -12.11
CA HIS A 338 -40.59 -5.35 -13.53
C HIS A 338 -39.59 -4.29 -14.01
N PHE A 339 -38.71 -3.78 -13.13
CA PHE A 339 -37.74 -2.74 -13.49
C PHE A 339 -36.85 -3.13 -14.65
N LYS A 340 -36.43 -4.40 -14.73
CA LYS A 340 -35.69 -4.92 -15.86
C LYS A 340 -36.44 -4.73 -17.19
N GLN A 341 -37.75 -4.94 -17.23
CA GLN A 341 -38.52 -4.74 -18.45
C GLN A 341 -38.58 -3.25 -18.86
N ILE A 342 -38.58 -2.33 -17.88
CA ILE A 342 -38.49 -0.89 -18.15
C ILE A 342 -37.14 -0.60 -18.81
N ASN A 343 -36.02 -1.11 -18.27
CA ASN A 343 -34.69 -0.94 -18.84
C ASN A 343 -34.59 -1.57 -20.24
N ASP A 344 -35.09 -2.78 -20.42
CA ASP A 344 -35.03 -3.50 -21.70
C ASP A 344 -35.88 -2.80 -22.78
N SER A 345 -36.99 -2.15 -22.43
CA SER A 345 -37.88 -1.50 -23.40
C SER A 345 -37.54 -0.04 -23.69
N ARG A 346 -37.00 0.72 -22.71
CA ARG A 346 -36.74 2.17 -22.83
C ARG A 346 -35.30 2.57 -22.58
N GLY A 347 -34.40 1.60 -22.31
CA GLY A 347 -32.99 1.82 -22.05
C GLY A 347 -32.68 2.20 -20.60
N HIS A 348 -31.44 1.98 -20.18
CA HIS A 348 -30.97 2.24 -18.82
C HIS A 348 -31.08 3.70 -18.39
N MET A 349 -30.87 4.65 -19.32
CA MET A 349 -31.03 6.08 -19.01
C MET A 349 -32.46 6.45 -18.61
N PHE A 350 -33.47 5.74 -19.14
CA PHE A 350 -34.87 5.93 -18.75
C PHE A 350 -35.14 5.27 -17.39
N GLY A 351 -34.59 4.08 -17.13
CA GLY A 351 -34.62 3.44 -15.83
C GLY A 351 -34.02 4.32 -14.72
N ASP A 352 -32.95 5.01 -14.98
CA ASP A 352 -32.34 5.98 -14.06
C ASP A 352 -33.29 7.14 -13.72
N LYS A 353 -34.09 7.61 -14.69
CA LYS A 353 -35.09 8.63 -14.45
C LYS A 353 -36.27 8.10 -13.61
N VAL A 354 -36.68 6.84 -13.81
CA VAL A 354 -37.70 6.16 -12.98
C VAL A 354 -37.20 6.05 -11.53
N LEU A 355 -35.96 5.66 -11.30
CA LEU A 355 -35.34 5.61 -9.95
C LEU A 355 -35.36 6.98 -9.27
N LYS A 356 -35.00 8.05 -9.99
CA LYS A 356 -35.06 9.43 -9.47
C LYS A 356 -36.49 9.85 -9.11
N ALA A 357 -37.42 9.56 -10.00
CA ALA A 357 -38.83 9.91 -9.79
C ALA A 357 -39.43 9.15 -8.60
N LEU A 358 -39.09 7.86 -8.42
CA LEU A 358 -39.50 7.08 -7.25
C LEU A 358 -38.90 7.63 -5.96
N ALA A 359 -37.62 7.97 -5.96
CA ALA A 359 -36.95 8.56 -4.80
C ALA A 359 -37.64 9.87 -4.36
N GLN A 360 -37.93 10.76 -5.32
CA GLN A 360 -38.66 12.00 -5.05
C GLN A 360 -40.08 11.74 -4.55
N PHE A 361 -40.77 10.76 -5.12
CA PHE A 361 -42.13 10.37 -4.68
C PHE A 361 -42.09 9.89 -3.23
N MET A 362 -41.13 9.01 -2.86
CA MET A 362 -40.98 8.53 -1.49
C MET A 362 -40.64 9.67 -0.52
N GLN A 363 -39.75 10.60 -0.89
CA GLN A 363 -39.42 11.78 -0.06
C GLN A 363 -40.67 12.63 0.26
N ASN A 364 -41.58 12.76 -0.69
CA ASN A 364 -42.83 13.53 -0.50
C ASN A 364 -43.89 12.80 0.37
N GLU A 365 -43.83 11.45 0.40
CA GLU A 365 -44.76 10.63 1.14
C GLU A 365 -44.36 10.33 2.57
N MET A 366 -43.07 10.32 2.84
CA MET A 366 -42.51 9.93 4.12
C MET A 366 -42.27 11.14 5.02
N ARG A 367 -42.15 10.89 6.31
CA ARG A 367 -41.87 11.93 7.32
C ARG A 367 -40.41 12.35 7.29
N THR A 368 -40.09 13.54 7.75
CA THR A 368 -38.71 14.04 7.83
C THR A 368 -37.80 13.18 8.72
N ILE A 369 -38.37 12.45 9.69
CA ILE A 369 -37.63 11.55 10.59
C ILE A 369 -37.39 10.16 9.97
N ASP A 370 -38.12 9.82 8.91
CA ASP A 370 -37.95 8.53 8.23
C ASP A 370 -36.70 8.59 7.37
N VAL A 371 -35.94 7.50 7.38
CA VAL A 371 -34.68 7.45 6.65
C VAL A 371 -34.86 6.61 5.39
N LEU A 372 -34.72 7.29 4.26
CA LEU A 372 -34.83 6.67 2.94
C LEU A 372 -33.44 6.35 2.40
N CYS A 373 -33.29 5.14 1.87
CA CYS A 373 -32.01 4.64 1.35
C CYS A 373 -32.22 3.94 0.00
N ARG A 374 -31.35 4.23 -0.96
CA ARG A 374 -31.16 3.33 -2.09
C ARG A 374 -30.18 2.24 -1.68
N PHE A 375 -30.69 1.02 -1.48
CA PHE A 375 -29.93 -0.07 -0.92
C PHE A 375 -29.04 -0.76 -1.97
N GLY A 376 -29.49 -0.83 -3.23
CA GLY A 376 -28.75 -1.34 -4.38
C GLY A 376 -29.63 -1.38 -5.62
N GLY A 377 -29.07 -1.18 -6.81
CA GLY A 377 -29.80 -1.30 -8.08
C GLY A 377 -31.18 -0.62 -8.08
N GLU A 378 -32.23 -1.42 -8.02
CA GLU A 378 -33.63 -1.03 -7.98
C GLU A 378 -34.29 -1.21 -6.58
N GLU A 379 -33.46 -1.54 -5.57
CA GLU A 379 -33.86 -1.81 -4.21
C GLU A 379 -33.72 -0.57 -3.32
N PHE A 380 -34.75 -0.31 -2.53
CA PHE A 380 -34.79 0.77 -1.55
C PHE A 380 -35.10 0.22 -0.16
N CYS A 381 -34.60 0.91 0.86
CA CYS A 381 -34.82 0.60 2.25
C CYS A 381 -35.40 1.82 2.98
N ILE A 382 -36.37 1.64 3.83
CA ILE A 382 -37.03 2.70 4.59
C ILE A 382 -36.96 2.32 6.06
N LEU A 383 -36.29 3.12 6.86
CA LEU A 383 -36.32 3.01 8.31
C LEU A 383 -37.34 3.97 8.85
N LEU A 384 -38.27 3.48 9.68
CA LEU A 384 -39.38 4.18 10.30
C LEU A 384 -39.13 4.24 11.83
N PRO A 385 -38.40 5.24 12.32
CA PRO A 385 -38.15 5.38 13.76
C PRO A 385 -39.48 5.61 14.53
N GLU A 386 -39.51 5.14 15.77
CA GLU A 386 -40.67 5.33 16.69
C GLU A 386 -42.00 4.93 16.09
N THR A 387 -42.02 3.91 15.21
CA THR A 387 -43.17 3.49 14.46
C THR A 387 -43.40 1.98 14.63
N SER A 388 -44.53 1.60 15.21
CA SER A 388 -44.92 0.19 15.36
C SER A 388 -45.30 -0.44 14.02
N LEU A 389 -45.29 -1.77 13.94
CA LEU A 389 -45.58 -2.53 12.73
C LEU A 389 -46.93 -2.11 12.08
N ASN A 390 -48.00 -1.90 12.87
CA ASN A 390 -49.30 -1.52 12.35
C ASN A 390 -49.32 -0.12 11.69
N PHE A 391 -48.64 0.86 12.31
CA PHE A 391 -48.53 2.21 11.72
C PHE A 391 -47.61 2.21 10.51
N ALA A 392 -46.50 1.43 10.54
CA ALA A 392 -45.64 1.25 9.40
C ALA A 392 -46.33 0.57 8.23
N ALA A 393 -47.16 -0.47 8.50
CA ALA A 393 -47.95 -1.14 7.49
C ALA A 393 -48.92 -0.18 6.80
N TYR A 394 -49.61 0.67 7.57
CA TYR A 394 -50.50 1.70 6.98
C TYR A 394 -49.70 2.69 6.10
N ALA A 395 -48.53 3.15 6.54
CA ALA A 395 -47.72 4.09 5.78
C ALA A 395 -47.18 3.44 4.48
N MET A 396 -46.72 2.21 4.55
CA MET A 396 -46.20 1.50 3.38
C MET A 396 -47.27 1.12 2.39
N GLU A 397 -48.47 0.70 2.86
CA GLU A 397 -49.59 0.39 1.99
C GLU A 397 -50.10 1.66 1.29
N ARG A 398 -50.25 2.77 2.01
CA ARG A 398 -50.57 4.07 1.41
C ARG A 398 -49.55 4.47 0.32
N LEU A 399 -48.25 4.32 0.58
CA LEU A 399 -47.20 4.59 -0.39
C LEU A 399 -47.40 3.74 -1.65
N ARG A 400 -47.60 2.43 -1.48
CA ARG A 400 -47.79 1.47 -2.57
C ARG A 400 -49.05 1.81 -3.40
N GLU A 401 -50.18 2.04 -2.74
CA GLU A 401 -51.46 2.34 -3.41
C GLU A 401 -51.38 3.65 -4.19
N ARG A 402 -50.84 4.70 -3.59
CA ARG A 402 -50.66 5.98 -4.27
C ARG A 402 -49.74 5.85 -5.48
N LEU A 403 -48.63 5.12 -5.35
CA LEU A 403 -47.74 4.87 -6.48
C LEU A 403 -48.43 4.12 -7.61
N ALA A 404 -49.22 3.09 -7.29
CA ALA A 404 -49.94 2.29 -8.27
C ALA A 404 -51.07 3.07 -8.98
N THR A 405 -51.74 4.01 -8.27
CA THR A 405 -52.86 4.80 -8.79
C THR A 405 -52.45 6.07 -9.49
N GLU A 406 -51.55 6.84 -8.86
CA GLU A 406 -51.08 8.13 -9.40
C GLU A 406 -49.96 7.99 -10.43
N GLY A 407 -49.14 6.93 -10.29
CA GLY A 407 -47.91 6.72 -11.10
C GLY A 407 -46.82 7.72 -10.78
N LEU A 408 -45.69 7.57 -11.47
CA LEU A 408 -44.54 8.48 -11.39
C LEU A 408 -44.56 9.48 -12.54
N ASN A 409 -44.19 10.71 -12.25
CA ASN A 409 -43.90 11.68 -13.32
C ASN A 409 -42.45 11.54 -13.75
N VAL A 410 -42.25 11.01 -14.97
CA VAL A 410 -40.92 10.82 -15.56
C VAL A 410 -40.83 11.70 -16.80
N ASP A 411 -40.05 12.79 -16.74
CA ASP A 411 -39.89 13.77 -17.83
C ASP A 411 -41.23 14.36 -18.33
N GLY A 412 -42.20 14.57 -17.46
CA GLY A 412 -43.50 15.12 -17.84
C GLY A 412 -44.51 14.07 -18.29
N GLU A 413 -44.12 12.81 -18.46
CA GLU A 413 -45.00 11.68 -18.77
C GLU A 413 -45.38 10.95 -17.49
N ARG A 414 -46.68 10.66 -17.28
CA ARG A 414 -47.13 9.82 -16.18
C ARG A 414 -46.97 8.35 -16.54
N MET A 415 -46.11 7.67 -15.76
CA MET A 415 -45.86 6.25 -15.91
C MET A 415 -46.39 5.47 -14.72
N ARG A 416 -47.18 4.44 -14.96
CA ARG A 416 -47.59 3.51 -13.90
C ARG A 416 -46.44 2.58 -13.54
N VAL A 417 -46.05 2.63 -12.28
CA VAL A 417 -45.01 1.78 -11.68
C VAL A 417 -45.60 1.19 -10.41
N THR A 418 -45.36 -0.07 -10.16
CA THR A 418 -45.71 -0.73 -8.91
C THR A 418 -44.48 -1.18 -8.16
N VAL A 419 -44.62 -1.39 -6.88
CA VAL A 419 -43.58 -1.86 -5.98
C VAL A 419 -44.03 -3.01 -5.14
N SER A 420 -43.14 -3.92 -4.86
CA SER A 420 -43.29 -4.94 -3.84
C SER A 420 -42.54 -4.53 -2.57
N ILE A 421 -43.13 -4.79 -1.40
CA ILE A 421 -42.59 -4.34 -0.11
C ILE A 421 -42.59 -5.50 0.89
N GLY A 422 -41.44 -5.66 1.58
CA GLY A 422 -41.32 -6.50 2.77
C GLY A 422 -41.12 -5.62 4.00
N LEU A 423 -42.02 -5.74 4.99
CA LEU A 423 -42.04 -4.91 6.19
C LEU A 423 -41.82 -5.76 7.45
N VAL A 424 -40.89 -5.35 8.28
CA VAL A 424 -40.61 -5.98 9.57
C VAL A 424 -40.55 -4.94 10.69
N SER A 425 -40.74 -5.41 11.91
CA SER A 425 -40.54 -4.61 13.11
C SER A 425 -39.47 -5.23 14.00
N PHE A 426 -38.88 -4.43 14.86
CA PHE A 426 -37.98 -4.92 15.90
C PHE A 426 -38.78 -5.78 16.91
N ASN A 427 -38.35 -7.05 17.11
CA ASN A 427 -39.05 -8.03 17.92
C ASN A 427 -38.40 -8.32 19.27
N GLY A 428 -37.27 -7.70 19.62
CA GLY A 428 -36.62 -7.90 20.91
C GLY A 428 -35.12 -8.03 20.87
N GLY A 429 -34.51 -8.41 21.99
CA GLY A 429 -33.06 -8.33 22.26
C GLY A 429 -32.14 -9.15 21.39
N ASP A 430 -32.63 -10.13 20.65
CA ASP A 430 -31.82 -10.99 19.75
C ASP A 430 -31.81 -10.48 18.29
N ASP A 431 -32.56 -9.40 17.99
CA ASP A 431 -32.53 -8.81 16.66
C ASP A 431 -31.22 -8.09 16.37
N THR A 432 -30.56 -8.51 15.30
CA THR A 432 -29.40 -7.82 14.71
C THR A 432 -29.80 -7.10 13.44
N GLN A 433 -28.96 -6.21 12.93
CA GLN A 433 -29.17 -5.56 11.63
C GLN A 433 -29.36 -6.59 10.51
N GLU A 434 -28.52 -7.63 10.51
CA GLU A 434 -28.57 -8.69 9.50
C GLU A 434 -29.87 -9.49 9.60
N ALA A 435 -30.35 -9.77 10.82
CA ALA A 435 -31.60 -10.49 11.03
C ALA A 435 -32.80 -9.71 10.52
N LEU A 436 -32.86 -8.39 10.83
CA LEU A 436 -33.93 -7.49 10.34
C LEU A 436 -33.93 -7.39 8.81
N LEU A 437 -32.80 -7.13 8.21
CA LEU A 437 -32.68 -7.04 6.75
C LEU A 437 -33.03 -8.36 6.08
N LYS A 438 -32.59 -9.49 6.61
CA LYS A 438 -32.91 -10.82 6.09
C LYS A 438 -34.41 -11.12 6.14
N ARG A 439 -35.09 -10.77 7.23
CA ARG A 439 -36.55 -10.95 7.36
C ARG A 439 -37.31 -10.05 6.37
N ALA A 440 -36.90 -8.78 6.25
CA ALA A 440 -37.48 -7.85 5.29
C ALA A 440 -37.32 -8.34 3.84
N ASP A 441 -36.13 -8.83 3.49
CA ASP A 441 -35.84 -9.40 2.17
C ASP A 441 -36.68 -10.65 1.87
N GLN A 442 -36.85 -11.55 2.84
CA GLN A 442 -37.68 -12.73 2.69
C GLN A 442 -39.17 -12.36 2.41
N LEU A 443 -39.68 -11.35 3.08
CA LEU A 443 -41.05 -10.85 2.86
C LEU A 443 -41.14 -10.15 1.50
N LEU A 444 -40.17 -9.36 1.12
CA LEU A 444 -40.10 -8.74 -0.21
C LEU A 444 -40.07 -9.81 -1.31
N TYR A 445 -39.27 -10.84 -1.15
CA TYR A 445 -39.24 -11.97 -2.06
C TYR A 445 -40.61 -12.68 -2.17
N ALA A 446 -41.25 -12.92 -1.04
CA ALA A 446 -42.58 -13.50 -1.02
C ALA A 446 -43.65 -12.58 -1.68
N ALA A 447 -43.57 -11.26 -1.50
CA ALA A 447 -44.39 -10.28 -2.17
C ALA A 447 -44.23 -10.33 -3.70
N LYS A 448 -43.00 -10.39 -4.19
CA LYS A 448 -42.71 -10.54 -5.63
C LYS A 448 -43.28 -11.85 -6.21
N HIS A 449 -43.15 -12.98 -5.52
CA HIS A 449 -43.63 -14.27 -5.97
C HIS A 449 -45.15 -14.43 -5.79
N GLY A 450 -45.77 -13.73 -4.84
CA GLY A 450 -47.20 -13.72 -4.61
C GLY A 450 -48.00 -12.93 -5.64
N GLY A 451 -47.36 -12.36 -6.67
CA GLY A 451 -48.04 -11.61 -7.75
C GLY A 451 -47.72 -10.12 -7.80
N ARG A 452 -46.67 -9.68 -7.07
CA ARG A 452 -46.18 -8.28 -7.05
C ARG A 452 -47.23 -7.25 -6.58
N ASN A 453 -46.87 -5.98 -6.68
CA ASN A 453 -47.75 -4.84 -6.29
C ASN A 453 -48.47 -5.10 -4.94
N ARG A 454 -47.68 -5.48 -3.94
CA ARG A 454 -48.18 -5.78 -2.59
C ARG A 454 -47.13 -5.57 -1.53
N MET A 455 -47.62 -5.35 -0.33
CA MET A 455 -46.82 -5.39 0.87
C MET A 455 -47.08 -6.69 1.62
N LEU A 456 -46.02 -7.30 2.16
CA LEU A 456 -46.13 -8.36 3.16
C LEU A 456 -45.42 -7.90 4.43
N SER A 457 -46.10 -8.10 5.56
CA SER A 457 -45.54 -7.80 6.89
C SER A 457 -45.52 -9.05 7.77
N GLU A 458 -44.70 -9.03 8.79
CA GLU A 458 -44.78 -9.99 9.88
C GLU A 458 -46.12 -9.90 10.59
N MET A 459 -46.55 -10.99 11.26
CA MET A 459 -47.67 -10.89 12.17
C MET A 459 -47.29 -10.01 13.37
N PRO A 460 -48.16 -9.12 13.85
CA PRO A 460 -47.90 -8.34 15.06
C PRO A 460 -47.56 -9.29 16.21
N ALA A 461 -46.53 -8.94 17.00
CA ALA A 461 -46.28 -9.69 18.24
C ALA A 461 -47.55 -9.66 19.13
N ALA A 462 -47.86 -10.76 19.80
CA ALA A 462 -49.08 -10.89 20.62
C ALA A 462 -49.27 -9.77 21.66
N ALA A 463 -48.19 -9.08 22.07
CA ALA A 463 -48.24 -7.93 22.98
C ALA A 463 -48.84 -6.64 22.34
N ASP A 464 -48.83 -6.50 21.02
CA ASP A 464 -49.37 -5.31 20.34
C ASP A 464 -50.91 -5.40 20.12
N LEU A 465 -51.49 -6.60 20.23
CA LEU A 465 -52.93 -6.84 20.10
C LEU A 465 -53.69 -6.38 21.35
N ASP A 466 -53.09 -6.43 22.53
CA ASP A 466 -53.73 -6.01 23.79
C ASP A 466 -53.70 -4.47 23.98
N ALA A 467 -52.73 -3.78 23.39
CA ALA A 467 -52.62 -2.31 23.43
C ALA A 467 -53.58 -1.59 22.46
N ALA A 468 -54.12 -2.28 21.44
CA ALA A 468 -55.09 -1.74 20.50
C ALA A 468 -56.57 -2.01 20.94
N ALA A 469 -56.77 -2.82 22.00
CA ALA A 469 -58.10 -3.16 22.54
C ALA A 469 -58.42 -2.40 23.85
N SER A 470 -57.51 -1.61 24.36
CA SER A 470 -57.65 -0.71 25.53
C SER A 470 -57.63 0.77 25.09
#